data_7c4183117c332c6ab8fe706c5210417c
#
_entry.id   7c4183117c332c6ab8fe706c5210417c
#
_cell.length_a   1.000
_cell.length_b   1.000
_cell.length_c   1.000
_cell.angle_alpha   90.00
_cell.angle_beta   90.00
_cell.angle_gamma   90.00
#
_symmetry.space_group_name_H-M   'P 1'
#
loop_
_entity.id
_entity.type
_entity.pdbx_description
1 polymer ?
#
loop_
_entity_poly.entity_id
_entity_poly.type
_entity_poly.pdbx_seq_one_letter_code
_entity_poly.pdbx_strand_id
1 'polypeptide(L)'
;MLSISITVNAQKINEPRTTAEWTATYQPFRIAGNLYYVGTYDLACYLITTTKGNILINTGLAASESQIKNNIETLGFKFSETKILLTTQAHYDHVGAMAAIKQRTGANLMVDAKDAEVLTSGGNSDYELGHYGTSFKPVKAGRLLHDGDTIRLGDMQLIMLHHPGHTKGSCSFLFTVKDGQRSYRVLIANMPTIVTDKKFTDITAYPGIASDYAYTFNAMKNIKFDLWLASHANQFKMHDKHKPGDAYNPAAFNDKPGYDTALSDLNKQYDEKIKKDRRQ
;
A
#
# COMPACT_ATOMS: atom_id res chain seq x y z
N MET A 1 23.28 -11.24 -44.08
CA MET A 1 22.94 -11.06 -42.67
C MET A 1 21.45 -10.74 -42.60
N LEU A 2 20.63 -11.64 -42.07
CA LEU A 2 19.21 -11.38 -41.87
C LEU A 2 19.05 -10.63 -40.55
N SER A 3 18.60 -9.37 -40.59
CA SER A 3 18.20 -8.62 -39.43
C SER A 3 16.84 -9.09 -38.96
N ILE A 4 16.78 -9.84 -37.85
CA ILE A 4 15.53 -10.19 -37.22
C ILE A 4 15.09 -8.98 -36.38
N SER A 5 14.11 -8.22 -36.89
CA SER A 5 13.47 -7.17 -36.11
C SER A 5 12.52 -7.82 -35.13
N ILE A 6 12.89 -7.86 -33.86
CA ILE A 6 11.99 -8.27 -32.76
C ILE A 6 11.06 -7.08 -32.50
N THR A 7 9.84 -7.14 -32.98
CA THR A 7 8.78 -6.23 -32.57
C THR A 7 8.36 -6.57 -31.15
N VAL A 8 8.86 -5.83 -30.18
CA VAL A 8 8.34 -5.88 -28.81
C VAL A 8 6.97 -5.21 -28.84
N ASN A 9 5.90 -6.00 -28.90
CA ASN A 9 4.56 -5.49 -28.66
C ASN A 9 4.50 -4.97 -27.22
N ALA A 10 4.47 -3.66 -27.04
CA ALA A 10 4.23 -3.05 -25.74
C ALA A 10 2.84 -3.51 -25.24
N GLN A 11 2.83 -4.25 -24.14
CA GLN A 11 1.59 -4.72 -23.53
C GLN A 11 0.72 -3.51 -23.19
N LYS A 12 -0.52 -3.48 -23.72
CA LYS A 12 -1.46 -2.39 -23.46
C LYS A 12 -1.85 -2.41 -21.99
N ILE A 13 -1.66 -1.30 -21.30
CA ILE A 13 -2.09 -1.11 -19.92
C ILE A 13 -3.50 -0.54 -19.92
N ASN A 14 -4.43 -1.22 -19.25
CA ASN A 14 -5.83 -0.83 -19.10
C ASN A 14 -6.06 -0.41 -17.63
N GLU A 15 -5.51 0.76 -17.25
CA GLU A 15 -5.75 1.30 -15.91
C GLU A 15 -7.25 1.59 -15.74
N PRO A 16 -7.92 1.08 -14.71
CA PRO A 16 -9.34 1.34 -14.48
C PRO A 16 -9.63 2.81 -14.22
N ARG A 17 -10.91 3.20 -14.27
CA ARG A 17 -11.31 4.58 -13.95
C ARG A 17 -10.94 4.93 -12.53
N THR A 18 -10.38 6.14 -12.35
CA THR A 18 -9.94 6.69 -11.09
C THR A 18 -10.82 7.87 -10.70
N THR A 19 -10.85 8.22 -9.42
CA THR A 19 -11.48 9.46 -8.94
C THR A 19 -10.50 10.63 -9.10
N ALA A 20 -11.03 11.86 -9.13
CA ALA A 20 -10.20 13.06 -9.19
C ALA A 20 -9.23 13.17 -7.98
N GLU A 21 -9.64 12.69 -6.82
CA GLU A 21 -8.87 12.68 -5.57
C GLU A 21 -7.61 11.80 -5.67
N TRP A 22 -7.64 10.73 -6.48
CA TRP A 22 -6.51 9.84 -6.66
C TRP A 22 -5.39 10.44 -7.51
N THR A 23 -5.72 11.46 -8.33
CA THR A 23 -4.75 12.17 -9.18
C THR A 23 -4.44 13.58 -8.67
N ALA A 24 -5.26 14.11 -7.78
CA ALA A 24 -5.06 15.46 -7.22
C ALA A 24 -3.75 15.54 -6.42
N THR A 25 -3.04 16.64 -6.59
CA THR A 25 -1.79 16.89 -5.87
C THR A 25 -2.06 17.14 -4.39
N TYR A 26 -1.13 16.71 -3.54
CA TYR A 26 -1.11 17.04 -2.13
C TYR A 26 0.30 17.44 -1.72
N GLN A 27 0.40 18.46 -0.87
CA GLN A 27 1.69 18.92 -0.36
C GLN A 27 2.30 17.86 0.56
N PRO A 28 3.54 17.43 0.33
CA PRO A 28 4.17 16.44 1.20
C PRO A 28 4.46 17.04 2.57
N PHE A 29 4.40 16.21 3.60
CA PHE A 29 4.62 16.66 4.97
C PHE A 29 5.25 15.57 5.84
N ARG A 30 5.86 16.01 6.94
CA ARG A 30 6.44 15.13 7.96
C ARG A 30 5.34 14.65 8.90
N ILE A 31 5.17 13.32 9.04
CA ILE A 31 4.18 12.70 9.94
C ILE A 31 4.76 12.58 11.34
N ALA A 32 5.89 11.88 11.49
CA ALA A 32 6.59 11.68 12.76
C ALA A 32 8.04 11.26 12.51
N GLY A 33 8.99 11.85 13.21
CA GLY A 33 10.40 11.49 13.10
C GLY A 33 10.90 11.53 11.66
N ASN A 34 11.30 10.39 11.13
CA ASN A 34 11.79 10.21 9.76
C ASN A 34 10.74 9.60 8.80
N LEU A 35 9.46 9.70 9.15
CA LEU A 35 8.33 9.23 8.33
C LEU A 35 7.60 10.43 7.72
N TYR A 36 7.35 10.38 6.39
CA TYR A 36 6.74 11.45 5.61
C TYR A 36 5.61 10.93 4.73
N TYR A 37 4.59 11.76 4.50
CA TYR A 37 3.59 11.57 3.44
C TYR A 37 4.11 12.14 2.14
N VAL A 38 4.06 11.35 1.06
CA VAL A 38 4.53 11.76 -0.28
C VAL A 38 3.54 11.39 -1.40
N GLY A 39 2.33 10.97 -1.02
CA GLY A 39 1.27 10.53 -1.94
C GLY A 39 0.50 11.66 -2.61
N THR A 40 -0.63 11.30 -3.20
CA THR A 40 -1.63 12.20 -3.79
C THR A 40 -2.62 12.68 -2.72
N TYR A 41 -3.72 13.33 -3.12
CA TYR A 41 -4.76 13.74 -2.17
C TYR A 41 -5.34 12.53 -1.42
N ASP A 42 -5.60 11.38 -2.07
CA ASP A 42 -6.15 10.20 -1.40
C ASP A 42 -5.23 8.96 -1.43
N LEU A 43 -4.45 8.72 -2.51
CA LEU A 43 -3.57 7.56 -2.56
C LEU A 43 -2.34 7.78 -1.68
N ALA A 44 -2.33 7.13 -0.52
CA ALA A 44 -1.30 7.33 0.47
C ALA A 44 0.00 6.60 0.10
N CYS A 45 1.07 7.38 -0.07
CA CYS A 45 2.42 6.88 -0.24
C CYS A 45 3.30 7.44 0.89
N TYR A 46 4.17 6.61 1.43
CA TYR A 46 4.98 6.98 2.59
C TYR A 46 6.47 6.83 2.31
N LEU A 47 7.24 7.84 2.71
CA LEU A 47 8.69 7.81 2.67
C LEU A 47 9.23 7.67 4.09
N ILE A 48 10.09 6.68 4.30
CA ILE A 48 10.88 6.55 5.53
C ILE A 48 12.34 6.78 5.16
N THR A 49 12.95 7.81 5.75
CA THR A 49 14.35 8.16 5.47
C THR A 49 15.28 7.50 6.46
N THR A 50 16.44 7.06 6.01
CA THR A 50 17.49 6.44 6.85
C THR A 50 18.87 6.92 6.45
N THR A 51 19.88 6.59 7.25
CA THR A 51 21.30 6.88 6.93
C THR A 51 21.83 6.09 5.73
N LYS A 52 21.06 5.10 5.22
CA LYS A 52 21.46 4.22 4.10
C LYS A 52 20.54 4.36 2.88
N GLY A 53 19.72 5.41 2.84
CA GLY A 53 18.75 5.69 1.79
C GLY A 53 17.31 5.60 2.30
N ASN A 54 16.36 5.53 1.39
CA ASN A 54 14.95 5.64 1.71
C ASN A 54 14.19 4.34 1.43
N ILE A 55 13.12 4.13 2.20
CA ILE A 55 12.08 3.13 1.94
C ILE A 55 10.85 3.90 1.45
N LEU A 56 10.27 3.48 0.33
CA LEU A 56 9.01 4.02 -0.19
C LEU A 56 7.94 2.93 -0.11
N ILE A 57 6.81 3.23 0.51
CA ILE A 57 5.66 2.33 0.67
C ILE A 57 4.51 2.86 -0.17
N ASN A 58 4.00 2.06 -1.09
CA ASN A 58 3.04 2.36 -2.14
C ASN A 58 3.55 3.40 -3.16
N THR A 59 2.95 3.40 -4.34
CA THR A 59 3.40 4.25 -5.45
C THR A 59 2.24 4.87 -6.25
N GLY A 60 1.01 4.74 -5.75
CA GLY A 60 -0.17 5.29 -6.42
C GLY A 60 -0.40 4.70 -7.82
N LEU A 61 -1.03 5.48 -8.68
CA LEU A 61 -1.30 5.17 -10.08
C LEU A 61 -0.02 5.27 -10.94
N ALA A 62 -0.08 4.80 -12.18
CA ALA A 62 1.04 4.91 -13.11
C ALA A 62 1.51 6.37 -13.30
N ALA A 63 0.59 7.32 -13.30
CA ALA A 63 0.87 8.75 -13.41
C ALA A 63 1.47 9.40 -12.14
N SER A 64 1.43 8.72 -11.00
CA SER A 64 1.87 9.29 -9.71
C SER A 64 3.39 9.39 -9.55
N GLU A 65 4.18 8.77 -10.43
CA GLU A 65 5.65 8.75 -10.34
C GLU A 65 6.25 10.15 -10.20
N SER A 66 5.87 11.06 -11.11
CA SER A 66 6.41 12.42 -11.14
C SER A 66 6.05 13.21 -9.87
N GLN A 67 4.83 13.04 -9.38
CA GLN A 67 4.38 13.69 -8.15
C GLN A 67 5.13 13.17 -6.94
N ILE A 68 5.27 11.84 -6.79
CA ILE A 68 6.02 11.22 -5.68
C ILE A 68 7.47 11.69 -5.71
N LYS A 69 8.11 11.71 -6.89
CA LYS A 69 9.46 12.23 -7.03
C LYS A 69 9.55 13.68 -6.56
N ASN A 70 8.66 14.55 -7.07
CA ASN A 70 8.66 15.96 -6.71
C ASN A 70 8.39 16.16 -5.20
N ASN A 71 7.50 15.39 -4.61
CA ASN A 71 7.20 15.44 -3.18
C ASN A 71 8.43 15.06 -2.34
N ILE A 72 9.15 13.98 -2.72
CA ILE A 72 10.38 13.56 -2.05
C ILE A 72 11.46 14.65 -2.14
N GLU A 73 11.62 15.26 -3.32
CA GLU A 73 12.63 16.30 -3.57
C GLU A 73 12.27 17.62 -2.88
N THR A 74 10.98 17.97 -2.78
CA THR A 74 10.48 19.12 -2.02
C THR A 74 10.80 19.01 -0.52
N LEU A 75 10.79 17.80 0.01
CA LEU A 75 11.19 17.53 1.40
C LEU A 75 12.71 17.57 1.60
N GLY A 76 13.50 17.79 0.55
CA GLY A 76 14.96 17.85 0.60
C GLY A 76 15.67 16.52 0.46
N PHE A 77 14.94 15.44 0.13
CA PHE A 77 15.53 14.11 -0.06
C PHE A 77 15.75 13.81 -1.55
N LYS A 78 16.67 12.90 -1.84
CA LYS A 78 16.95 12.47 -3.21
C LYS A 78 16.07 11.27 -3.57
N PHE A 79 15.27 11.40 -4.63
CA PHE A 79 14.47 10.30 -5.15
C PHE A 79 15.33 9.08 -5.53
N SER A 80 16.53 9.30 -6.09
CA SER A 80 17.49 8.25 -6.45
C SER A 80 18.04 7.46 -5.26
N GLU A 81 17.87 7.96 -4.04
CA GLU A 81 18.27 7.25 -2.81
C GLU A 81 17.17 6.31 -2.28
N THR A 82 16.07 6.13 -2.98
CA THR A 82 15.11 5.07 -2.69
C THR A 82 15.79 3.71 -2.92
N LYS A 83 15.95 2.93 -1.86
CA LYS A 83 16.64 1.64 -1.86
C LYS A 83 15.69 0.46 -1.73
N ILE A 84 14.55 0.66 -1.08
CA ILE A 84 13.52 -0.35 -0.88
C ILE A 84 12.18 0.21 -1.33
N LEU A 85 11.44 -0.60 -2.09
CA LEU A 85 10.05 -0.39 -2.43
C LEU A 85 9.21 -1.45 -1.73
N LEU A 86 8.11 -1.02 -1.11
CA LEU A 86 7.12 -1.87 -0.46
C LEU A 86 5.73 -1.52 -1.00
N THR A 87 4.81 -2.46 -0.90
CA THR A 87 3.39 -2.19 -1.14
C THR A 87 2.54 -2.88 -0.09
N THR A 88 1.41 -2.29 0.24
CA THR A 88 0.42 -2.88 1.15
C THR A 88 -0.49 -3.88 0.45
N GLN A 89 -0.56 -3.84 -0.88
CA GLN A 89 -1.34 -4.72 -1.75
C GLN A 89 -0.96 -4.52 -3.22
N ALA A 90 -1.25 -5.47 -4.09
CA ALA A 90 -0.86 -5.44 -5.50
C ALA A 90 -1.98 -4.94 -6.44
N HIS A 91 -2.77 -3.93 -6.04
CA HIS A 91 -3.72 -3.26 -6.93
C HIS A 91 -3.08 -2.03 -7.59
N TYR A 92 -3.60 -1.66 -8.78
CA TYR A 92 -3.04 -0.61 -9.66
C TYR A 92 -2.91 0.76 -8.99
N ASP A 93 -3.77 1.08 -8.04
CA ASP A 93 -3.77 2.31 -7.25
C ASP A 93 -2.71 2.34 -6.13
N HIS A 94 -2.02 1.23 -5.89
CA HIS A 94 -0.89 1.13 -4.96
C HIS A 94 0.44 0.82 -5.64
N VAL A 95 0.40 0.17 -6.80
CA VAL A 95 1.61 -0.29 -7.50
C VAL A 95 1.76 0.28 -8.92
N GLY A 96 0.88 1.19 -9.34
CA GLY A 96 0.85 1.72 -10.70
C GLY A 96 2.19 2.28 -11.17
N ALA A 97 2.86 3.10 -10.36
CA ALA A 97 4.19 3.64 -10.67
C ALA A 97 5.36 2.74 -10.23
N MET A 98 5.12 1.58 -9.62
CA MET A 98 6.14 0.74 -8.99
C MET A 98 7.26 0.33 -9.96
N ALA A 99 6.89 -0.12 -11.17
CA ALA A 99 7.86 -0.54 -12.19
C ALA A 99 8.74 0.62 -12.66
N ALA A 100 8.17 1.80 -12.85
CA ALA A 100 8.88 3.00 -13.28
C ALA A 100 9.85 3.49 -12.20
N ILE A 101 9.38 3.58 -10.95
CA ILE A 101 10.22 3.98 -9.81
C ILE A 101 11.35 2.99 -9.60
N LYS A 102 11.05 1.67 -9.63
CA LYS A 102 12.09 0.62 -9.54
C LYS A 102 13.15 0.76 -10.63
N GLN A 103 12.74 1.01 -11.87
CA GLN A 103 13.65 1.19 -13.00
C GLN A 103 14.57 2.41 -12.80
N ARG A 104 14.04 3.53 -12.27
CA ARG A 104 14.79 4.79 -12.10
C ARG A 104 15.72 4.79 -10.90
N THR A 105 15.34 4.09 -9.83
CA THR A 105 16.08 4.13 -8.55
C THR A 105 16.97 2.91 -8.34
N GLY A 106 16.71 1.81 -9.04
CA GLY A 106 17.35 0.52 -8.79
C GLY A 106 16.90 -0.13 -7.46
N ALA A 107 15.84 0.38 -6.84
CA ALA A 107 15.36 -0.09 -5.54
C ALA A 107 14.98 -1.57 -5.55
N ASN A 108 15.22 -2.25 -4.44
CA ASN A 108 14.77 -3.61 -4.23
C ASN A 108 13.28 -3.62 -3.85
N LEU A 109 12.45 -4.14 -4.74
CA LEU A 109 11.02 -4.34 -4.47
C LEU A 109 10.84 -5.59 -3.61
N MET A 110 10.17 -5.43 -2.47
CA MET A 110 9.77 -6.52 -1.60
C MET A 110 8.24 -6.53 -1.48
N VAL A 111 7.62 -7.70 -1.58
CA VAL A 111 6.15 -7.86 -1.59
C VAL A 111 5.79 -9.12 -0.81
N ASP A 112 4.59 -9.15 -0.24
CA ASP A 112 4.01 -10.39 0.29
C ASP A 112 4.01 -11.48 -0.81
N ALA A 113 4.45 -12.68 -0.47
CA ALA A 113 4.62 -13.79 -1.42
C ALA A 113 3.33 -14.12 -2.19
N LYS A 114 2.17 -13.88 -1.58
CA LYS A 114 0.85 -14.18 -2.19
C LYS A 114 0.41 -13.15 -3.25
N ASP A 115 0.98 -11.94 -3.24
CA ASP A 115 0.73 -10.91 -4.25
C ASP A 115 1.80 -10.88 -5.37
N ALA A 116 2.84 -11.69 -5.29
CA ALA A 116 3.95 -11.70 -6.25
C ALA A 116 3.50 -12.02 -7.69
N GLU A 117 2.55 -12.93 -7.85
CA GLU A 117 1.99 -13.29 -9.15
C GLU A 117 1.20 -12.12 -9.76
N VAL A 118 0.41 -11.42 -8.93
CA VAL A 118 -0.35 -10.24 -9.37
C VAL A 118 0.58 -9.15 -9.88
N LEU A 119 1.72 -8.92 -9.20
CA LEU A 119 2.74 -7.97 -9.67
C LEU A 119 3.35 -8.37 -11.01
N THR A 120 3.69 -9.64 -11.19
CA THR A 120 4.34 -10.12 -12.43
C THR A 120 3.39 -10.22 -13.60
N SER A 121 2.09 -10.39 -13.36
CA SER A 121 1.04 -10.38 -14.38
C SER A 121 0.52 -8.96 -14.69
N GLY A 122 0.96 -7.94 -13.92
CA GLY A 122 0.45 -6.58 -14.06
C GLY A 122 -1.02 -6.43 -13.66
N GLY A 123 -1.47 -7.21 -12.67
CA GLY A 123 -2.85 -7.22 -12.18
C GLY A 123 -3.74 -8.29 -12.81
N ASN A 124 -3.35 -8.88 -13.95
CA ASN A 124 -4.20 -9.81 -14.70
C ASN A 124 -4.57 -11.10 -13.92
N SER A 125 -3.74 -11.53 -12.98
CA SER A 125 -4.02 -12.71 -12.14
C SER A 125 -4.76 -12.38 -10.83
N ASP A 126 -5.16 -11.12 -10.62
CA ASP A 126 -5.97 -10.76 -9.46
C ASP A 126 -7.37 -11.40 -9.54
N TYR A 127 -7.87 -11.86 -8.42
CA TYR A 127 -9.14 -12.62 -8.36
C TYR A 127 -10.37 -11.78 -8.71
N GLU A 128 -10.32 -10.47 -8.49
CA GLU A 128 -11.42 -9.56 -8.77
C GLU A 128 -11.07 -8.58 -9.89
N LEU A 129 -9.95 -7.86 -9.78
CA LEU A 129 -9.57 -6.84 -10.75
C LEU A 129 -8.91 -7.40 -12.02
N GLY A 130 -8.59 -8.69 -12.04
CA GLY A 130 -8.01 -9.37 -13.21
C GLY A 130 -8.87 -9.27 -14.48
N HIS A 131 -10.18 -9.01 -14.37
CA HIS A 131 -11.06 -8.80 -15.52
C HIS A 131 -10.72 -7.54 -16.33
N TYR A 132 -9.99 -6.57 -15.76
CA TYR A 132 -9.45 -5.43 -16.51
C TYR A 132 -8.24 -5.81 -17.38
N GLY A 133 -7.69 -7.02 -17.21
CA GLY A 133 -6.44 -7.45 -17.85
C GLY A 133 -5.23 -6.80 -17.16
N THR A 134 -4.24 -6.39 -17.96
CA THR A 134 -3.06 -5.72 -17.43
C THR A 134 -3.39 -4.28 -17.05
N SER A 135 -3.51 -4.00 -15.76
CA SER A 135 -3.91 -2.69 -15.22
C SER A 135 -2.73 -1.81 -14.78
N PHE A 136 -1.53 -2.38 -14.66
CA PHE A 136 -0.28 -1.67 -14.39
C PHE A 136 0.91 -2.37 -15.05
N LYS A 137 2.04 -1.69 -15.17
CA LYS A 137 3.26 -2.26 -15.78
C LYS A 137 3.77 -3.43 -14.92
N PRO A 138 3.86 -4.66 -15.47
CA PRO A 138 4.39 -5.82 -14.76
C PRO A 138 5.74 -5.54 -14.12
N VAL A 139 5.94 -6.02 -12.89
CA VAL A 139 7.20 -5.84 -12.17
C VAL A 139 7.49 -7.07 -11.30
N LYS A 140 8.75 -7.48 -11.27
CA LYS A 140 9.21 -8.60 -10.44
C LYS A 140 9.79 -8.10 -9.12
N ALA A 141 9.35 -8.70 -8.02
CA ALA A 141 9.96 -8.48 -6.71
C ALA A 141 11.37 -9.10 -6.63
N GLY A 142 12.25 -8.43 -5.90
CA GLY A 142 13.58 -8.95 -5.57
C GLY A 142 13.58 -9.77 -4.27
N ARG A 143 12.58 -9.58 -3.41
CA ARG A 143 12.37 -10.39 -2.19
C ARG A 143 10.88 -10.64 -1.97
N LEU A 144 10.53 -11.88 -1.67
CA LEU A 144 9.21 -12.27 -1.18
C LEU A 144 9.20 -12.20 0.34
N LEU A 145 8.12 -11.66 0.88
CA LEU A 145 7.92 -11.50 2.32
C LEU A 145 6.82 -12.47 2.80
N HIS A 146 6.94 -12.90 4.04
CA HIS A 146 5.98 -13.72 4.76
C HIS A 146 5.63 -13.03 6.08
N ASP A 147 4.54 -13.45 6.70
CA ASP A 147 4.10 -12.88 7.98
C ASP A 147 5.21 -12.85 9.03
N GLY A 148 5.38 -11.71 9.69
CA GLY A 148 6.44 -11.49 10.67
C GLY A 148 7.82 -11.17 10.09
N ASP A 149 7.99 -11.20 8.77
CA ASP A 149 9.27 -10.88 8.15
C ASP A 149 9.71 -9.45 8.47
N THR A 150 11.01 -9.32 8.71
CA THR A 150 11.63 -8.03 9.01
C THR A 150 12.32 -7.45 7.77
N ILE A 151 12.03 -6.18 7.48
CA ILE A 151 12.68 -5.36 6.46
C ILE A 151 13.65 -4.41 7.18
N ARG A 152 14.91 -4.36 6.75
CA ARG A 152 15.94 -3.50 7.36
C ARG A 152 16.60 -2.60 6.32
N LEU A 153 16.76 -1.32 6.68
CA LEU A 153 17.58 -0.37 5.95
C LEU A 153 18.17 0.65 6.94
N GLY A 154 19.51 0.71 7.01
CA GLY A 154 20.17 1.58 8.00
C GLY A 154 19.73 1.25 9.42
N ASP A 155 19.22 2.26 10.11
CA ASP A 155 18.71 2.19 11.48
C ASP A 155 17.22 1.82 11.59
N MET A 156 16.55 1.66 10.45
CA MET A 156 15.13 1.31 10.41
C MET A 156 14.89 -0.18 10.27
N GLN A 157 13.86 -0.63 11.00
CA GLN A 157 13.35 -1.99 10.94
C GLN A 157 11.83 -1.94 10.90
N LEU A 158 11.24 -2.57 9.87
CA LEU A 158 9.80 -2.73 9.71
C LEU A 158 9.45 -4.21 9.81
N ILE A 159 8.31 -4.52 10.43
CA ILE A 159 7.74 -5.86 10.44
C ILE A 159 6.55 -5.86 9.48
N MET A 160 6.55 -6.78 8.52
CA MET A 160 5.39 -7.04 7.67
C MET A 160 4.41 -7.93 8.41
N LEU A 161 3.13 -7.55 8.42
CA LEU A 161 2.02 -8.31 8.98
C LEU A 161 1.10 -8.72 7.84
N HIS A 162 0.94 -10.01 7.62
CA HIS A 162 0.06 -10.56 6.59
C HIS A 162 -1.40 -10.38 6.99
N HIS A 163 -2.15 -9.61 6.19
CA HIS A 163 -3.57 -9.28 6.42
C HIS A 163 -4.38 -9.56 5.15
N PRO A 164 -4.53 -10.85 4.75
CA PRO A 164 -5.16 -11.25 3.49
C PRO A 164 -6.67 -11.02 3.50
N GLY A 165 -7.27 -11.05 2.32
CA GLY A 165 -8.70 -10.88 2.07
C GLY A 165 -8.97 -9.87 0.97
N HIS A 166 -8.51 -8.64 1.12
CA HIS A 166 -8.62 -7.61 0.09
C HIS A 166 -7.85 -8.00 -1.18
N THR A 167 -6.58 -8.40 -1.04
CA THR A 167 -5.85 -9.29 -1.95
C THR A 167 -5.37 -10.51 -1.17
N LYS A 168 -4.83 -11.51 -1.88
CA LYS A 168 -4.23 -12.68 -1.23
C LYS A 168 -3.00 -12.32 -0.40
N GLY A 169 -2.26 -11.27 -0.80
CA GLY A 169 -1.04 -10.79 -0.17
C GLY A 169 -1.15 -9.41 0.45
N SER A 170 -2.38 -8.94 0.73
CA SER A 170 -2.56 -7.71 1.51
C SER A 170 -1.79 -7.78 2.81
N CYS A 171 -1.07 -6.69 3.14
CA CYS A 171 -0.25 -6.64 4.33
C CYS A 171 -0.19 -5.23 4.93
N SER A 172 0.20 -5.17 6.19
CA SER A 172 0.45 -3.92 6.92
C SER A 172 1.90 -3.87 7.38
N PHE A 173 2.40 -2.68 7.69
CA PHE A 173 3.76 -2.50 8.18
C PHE A 173 3.74 -1.88 9.58
N LEU A 174 4.46 -2.51 10.51
CA LEU A 174 4.61 -2.07 11.89
C LEU A 174 6.06 -1.76 12.18
N PHE A 175 6.36 -0.55 12.68
CA PHE A 175 7.71 -0.10 12.95
C PHE A 175 7.72 1.00 14.01
N THR A 176 8.91 1.39 14.47
CA THR A 176 9.09 2.48 15.42
C THR A 176 9.91 3.61 14.76
N VAL A 177 9.44 4.85 14.90
CA VAL A 177 10.18 6.05 14.54
C VAL A 177 10.60 6.80 15.80
N LYS A 178 11.81 7.37 15.78
CA LYS A 178 12.31 8.28 16.82
C LYS A 178 12.00 9.71 16.43
N ASP A 179 11.52 10.49 17.37
CA ASP A 179 11.19 11.91 17.20
C ASP A 179 11.66 12.71 18.41
N GLY A 180 12.89 13.16 18.38
CA GLY A 180 13.57 13.76 19.52
C GLY A 180 13.70 12.76 20.67
N GLN A 181 13.12 13.10 21.82
CA GLN A 181 13.12 12.25 23.02
C GLN A 181 11.97 11.23 23.03
N ARG A 182 11.10 11.26 22.04
CA ARG A 182 9.96 10.34 21.94
C ARG A 182 10.21 9.27 20.88
N SER A 183 9.51 8.15 21.02
CA SER A 183 9.42 7.12 20.01
C SER A 183 7.96 6.80 19.78
N TYR A 184 7.57 6.62 18.53
CA TYR A 184 6.21 6.25 18.15
C TYR A 184 6.24 4.90 17.43
N ARG A 185 5.44 3.97 17.91
CA ARG A 185 5.14 2.74 17.17
C ARG A 185 4.06 3.03 16.14
N VAL A 186 4.41 2.94 14.88
CA VAL A 186 3.56 3.31 13.73
C VAL A 186 3.03 2.06 13.06
N LEU A 187 1.73 2.06 12.79
CA LEU A 187 1.07 1.09 11.93
C LEU A 187 0.67 1.78 10.62
N ILE A 188 1.18 1.29 9.49
CA ILE A 188 0.60 1.55 8.16
C ILE A 188 -0.27 0.36 7.82
N ALA A 189 -1.59 0.53 7.93
CA ALA A 189 -2.56 -0.54 7.79
C ALA A 189 -3.05 -0.66 6.34
N ASN A 190 -3.16 -1.88 5.83
CA ASN A 190 -4.07 -2.16 4.74
C ASN A 190 -5.44 -2.48 5.32
N MET A 191 -6.39 -1.55 5.18
CA MET A 191 -7.74 -1.74 5.72
C MET A 191 -8.48 -2.81 4.90
N PRO A 192 -9.11 -3.81 5.55
CA PRO A 192 -9.68 -4.98 4.88
C PRO A 192 -11.05 -4.67 4.24
N THR A 193 -11.07 -3.77 3.26
CA THR A 193 -12.26 -3.45 2.46
C THR A 193 -12.60 -4.60 1.51
N ILE A 194 -13.90 -4.86 1.32
CA ILE A 194 -14.39 -5.89 0.39
C ILE A 194 -14.57 -5.26 -0.99
N VAL A 195 -13.89 -5.79 -2.00
CA VAL A 195 -13.90 -5.24 -3.38
C VAL A 195 -14.75 -6.06 -4.35
N THR A 196 -15.46 -7.08 -3.88
CA THR A 196 -16.26 -7.97 -4.72
C THR A 196 -17.71 -8.02 -4.29
N ASP A 197 -18.61 -8.01 -5.27
CA ASP A 197 -20.04 -8.27 -5.07
C ASP A 197 -20.40 -9.77 -5.19
N LYS A 198 -19.50 -10.60 -5.75
CA LYS A 198 -19.70 -12.03 -5.90
C LYS A 198 -19.80 -12.72 -4.54
N LYS A 199 -20.51 -13.82 -4.45
CA LYS A 199 -20.44 -14.68 -3.24
C LYS A 199 -19.02 -15.16 -3.05
N PHE A 200 -18.51 -15.19 -1.82
CA PHE A 200 -17.16 -15.68 -1.55
C PHE A 200 -16.96 -17.14 -2.00
N THR A 201 -18.02 -17.97 -1.92
CA THR A 201 -18.01 -19.35 -2.40
C THR A 201 -17.83 -19.49 -3.92
N ASP A 202 -18.21 -18.45 -4.68
CA ASP A 202 -18.15 -18.47 -6.14
C ASP A 202 -16.81 -17.98 -6.68
N ILE A 203 -15.94 -17.48 -5.80
CA ILE A 203 -14.60 -16.98 -6.16
C ILE A 203 -13.60 -18.14 -6.18
N THR A 204 -13.65 -18.95 -7.25
CA THR A 204 -12.79 -20.12 -7.40
C THR A 204 -11.30 -19.80 -7.43
N ALA A 205 -10.92 -18.59 -7.89
CA ALA A 205 -9.54 -18.11 -7.89
C ALA A 205 -9.01 -17.75 -6.49
N TYR A 206 -9.91 -17.61 -5.49
CA TYR A 206 -9.54 -17.33 -4.11
C TYR A 206 -10.48 -18.03 -3.11
N PRO A 207 -10.43 -19.38 -3.04
CA PRO A 207 -11.39 -20.18 -2.24
C PRO A 207 -11.30 -19.92 -0.73
N GLY A 208 -10.15 -19.40 -0.24
CA GLY A 208 -9.94 -19.07 1.18
C GLY A 208 -10.38 -17.66 1.59
N ILE A 209 -10.93 -16.84 0.70
CA ILE A 209 -11.18 -15.41 0.93
C ILE A 209 -11.97 -15.10 2.21
N ALA A 210 -13.02 -15.86 2.50
CA ALA A 210 -13.83 -15.65 3.70
C ALA A 210 -13.03 -15.88 4.99
N SER A 211 -12.26 -16.96 5.05
CA SER A 211 -11.41 -17.28 6.22
C SER A 211 -10.28 -16.26 6.38
N ASP A 212 -9.73 -15.77 5.29
CA ASP A 212 -8.66 -14.79 5.28
C ASP A 212 -9.13 -13.42 5.80
N TYR A 213 -10.32 -12.97 5.40
CA TYR A 213 -10.95 -11.78 6.02
C TYR A 213 -11.19 -11.97 7.53
N ALA A 214 -11.73 -13.13 7.94
CA ALA A 214 -11.96 -13.41 9.36
C ALA A 214 -10.66 -13.41 10.17
N TYR A 215 -9.60 -14.02 9.64
CA TYR A 215 -8.25 -13.98 10.22
C TYR A 215 -7.77 -12.53 10.36
N THR A 216 -7.84 -11.75 9.29
CA THR A 216 -7.36 -10.37 9.24
C THR A 216 -8.08 -9.47 10.25
N PHE A 217 -9.41 -9.52 10.33
CA PHE A 217 -10.16 -8.77 11.35
C PHE A 217 -9.75 -9.14 12.76
N ASN A 218 -9.53 -10.43 13.05
CA ASN A 218 -9.08 -10.87 14.37
C ASN A 218 -7.64 -10.42 14.67
N ALA A 219 -6.72 -10.53 13.71
CA ALA A 219 -5.32 -10.13 13.87
C ALA A 219 -5.21 -8.62 14.10
N MET A 220 -5.89 -7.81 13.30
CA MET A 220 -5.83 -6.34 13.35
C MET A 220 -6.36 -5.76 14.67
N LYS A 221 -7.36 -6.38 15.30
CA LYS A 221 -7.89 -5.95 16.63
C LYS A 221 -6.83 -5.92 17.73
N ASN A 222 -5.82 -6.77 17.64
CA ASN A 222 -4.83 -6.97 18.69
C ASN A 222 -3.54 -6.17 18.47
N ILE A 223 -3.40 -5.43 17.37
CA ILE A 223 -2.20 -4.66 17.07
C ILE A 223 -2.10 -3.47 18.02
N LYS A 224 -0.93 -3.35 18.67
CA LYS A 224 -0.61 -2.20 19.52
C LYS A 224 0.26 -1.22 18.72
N PHE A 225 -0.14 0.03 18.68
CA PHE A 225 0.55 1.13 18.03
C PHE A 225 0.24 2.45 18.73
N ASP A 226 1.05 3.46 18.46
CA ASP A 226 0.83 4.84 18.91
C ASP A 226 0.19 5.69 17.81
N LEU A 227 0.64 5.52 16.56
CA LEU A 227 0.13 6.24 15.40
C LEU A 227 -0.37 5.24 14.36
N TRP A 228 -1.48 5.55 13.69
CA TRP A 228 -1.95 4.74 12.58
C TRP A 228 -2.21 5.55 11.32
N LEU A 229 -1.90 4.92 10.22
CA LEU A 229 -2.02 5.40 8.86
C LEU A 229 -2.63 4.27 8.03
N ALA A 230 -3.14 4.57 6.85
CA ALA A 230 -3.71 3.56 5.97
C ALA A 230 -3.28 3.76 4.51
N SER A 231 -3.70 2.86 3.63
CA SER A 231 -3.33 2.87 2.22
C SER A 231 -4.04 3.97 1.42
N HIS A 232 -5.17 4.50 1.94
CA HIS A 232 -5.88 5.68 1.42
C HIS A 232 -6.01 6.73 2.52
N ALA A 233 -5.87 8.02 2.16
CA ALA A 233 -5.95 9.14 3.09
C ALA A 233 -7.33 9.24 3.77
N ASN A 234 -8.39 8.94 3.05
CA ASN A 234 -9.76 8.94 3.57
C ASN A 234 -9.98 7.87 4.64
N GLN A 235 -9.34 6.70 4.55
CA GLN A 235 -9.50 5.58 5.48
C GLN A 235 -9.10 5.94 6.93
N PHE A 236 -8.11 6.85 7.10
CA PHE A 236 -7.68 7.32 8.40
C PHE A 236 -7.97 8.80 8.66
N LYS A 237 -8.87 9.38 7.85
CA LYS A 237 -9.31 10.79 7.96
C LYS A 237 -8.12 11.77 7.97
N MET A 238 -7.18 11.56 7.05
CA MET A 238 -5.94 12.36 6.98
C MET A 238 -6.24 13.87 6.92
N HIS A 239 -7.22 14.28 6.12
CA HIS A 239 -7.55 15.69 5.89
C HIS A 239 -8.19 16.39 7.10
N ASP A 240 -8.70 15.61 8.08
CA ASP A 240 -9.12 16.15 9.39
C ASP A 240 -7.94 16.31 10.36
N LYS A 241 -6.87 15.53 10.14
CA LYS A 241 -5.68 15.47 11.00
C LYS A 241 -4.54 16.37 10.53
N HIS A 242 -4.48 16.66 9.24
CA HIS A 242 -3.46 17.50 8.61
C HIS A 242 -4.00 18.22 7.38
N LYS A 243 -3.72 19.53 7.32
CA LYS A 243 -3.98 20.40 6.15
C LYS A 243 -2.66 21.02 5.70
N PRO A 244 -2.53 21.36 4.40
CA PRO A 244 -1.37 22.10 3.93
C PRO A 244 -1.11 23.37 4.74
N GLY A 245 0.11 23.53 5.24
CA GLY A 245 0.50 24.65 6.10
C GLY A 245 0.34 24.43 7.61
N ASP A 246 -0.24 23.31 8.03
CA ASP A 246 -0.32 22.99 9.46
C ASP A 246 1.08 22.79 10.09
N ALA A 247 1.19 23.19 11.35
CA ALA A 247 2.39 22.91 12.14
C ALA A 247 2.59 21.41 12.34
N TYR A 248 3.86 21.02 12.46
CA TYR A 248 4.23 19.63 12.75
C TYR A 248 3.57 19.11 14.02
N ASN A 249 2.74 18.08 13.89
CA ASN A 249 1.97 17.49 15.01
C ASN A 249 1.77 15.99 14.86
N PRO A 250 2.72 15.15 15.27
CA PRO A 250 2.56 13.69 15.22
C PRO A 250 1.35 13.18 16.01
N ALA A 251 0.97 13.88 17.08
CA ALA A 251 -0.15 13.46 17.94
C ALA A 251 -1.51 13.47 17.20
N ALA A 252 -1.64 14.19 16.10
CA ALA A 252 -2.85 14.14 15.28
C ALA A 252 -3.15 12.74 14.72
N PHE A 253 -2.13 11.90 14.57
CA PHE A 253 -2.24 10.53 14.07
C PHE A 253 -2.38 9.47 15.19
N ASN A 254 -2.38 9.90 16.47
CA ASN A 254 -2.71 9.06 17.60
C ASN A 254 -4.23 9.00 17.78
N ASP A 255 -4.85 8.11 17.01
CA ASP A 255 -6.31 8.01 16.92
C ASP A 255 -6.73 6.53 16.95
N LYS A 256 -6.44 5.86 18.05
CA LYS A 256 -6.87 4.47 18.28
C LYS A 256 -8.39 4.31 18.20
N PRO A 257 -9.24 5.23 18.76
CA PRO A 257 -10.68 5.15 18.60
C PRO A 257 -11.15 5.20 17.15
N GLY A 258 -10.53 6.06 16.31
CA GLY A 258 -10.83 6.12 14.88
C GLY A 258 -10.47 4.83 14.15
N TYR A 259 -9.32 4.23 14.48
CA TYR A 259 -8.93 2.92 13.97
C TYR A 259 -9.94 1.83 14.36
N ASP A 260 -10.31 1.76 15.65
CA ASP A 260 -11.24 0.74 16.15
C ASP A 260 -12.63 0.88 15.50
N THR A 261 -13.09 2.10 15.29
CA THR A 261 -14.33 2.39 14.58
C THR A 261 -14.26 1.92 13.14
N ALA A 262 -13.23 2.32 12.39
CA ALA A 262 -13.06 1.94 11.00
C ALA A 262 -12.98 0.41 10.83
N LEU A 263 -12.19 -0.26 11.68
CA LEU A 263 -12.09 -1.72 11.66
C LEU A 263 -13.41 -2.42 12.03
N SER A 264 -14.14 -1.89 13.01
CA SER A 264 -15.44 -2.42 13.43
C SER A 264 -16.49 -2.30 12.31
N ASP A 265 -16.51 -1.17 11.61
CA ASP A 265 -17.47 -0.94 10.53
C ASP A 265 -17.19 -1.85 9.32
N LEU A 266 -15.93 -2.07 8.98
CA LEU A 266 -15.54 -3.04 7.95
C LEU A 266 -15.86 -4.48 8.37
N ASN A 267 -15.66 -4.82 9.65
CA ASN A 267 -16.04 -6.15 10.16
C ASN A 267 -17.56 -6.39 10.09
N LYS A 268 -18.39 -5.36 10.36
CA LYS A 268 -19.85 -5.46 10.18
C LYS A 268 -20.20 -5.71 8.71
N GLN A 269 -19.57 -5.00 7.76
CA GLN A 269 -19.75 -5.24 6.32
C GLN A 269 -19.39 -6.68 5.94
N TYR A 270 -18.31 -7.21 6.48
CA TYR A 270 -17.95 -8.61 6.30
C TYR A 270 -19.01 -9.57 6.85
N ASP A 271 -19.49 -9.35 8.06
CA ASP A 271 -20.55 -10.20 8.68
C ASP A 271 -21.85 -10.15 7.88
N GLU A 272 -22.22 -8.98 7.35
CA GLU A 272 -23.39 -8.81 6.47
C GLU A 272 -23.19 -9.55 5.15
N LYS A 273 -22.00 -9.45 4.55
CA LYS A 273 -21.64 -10.20 3.34
C LYS A 273 -21.76 -11.70 3.54
N ILE A 274 -21.19 -12.24 4.62
CA ILE A 274 -21.31 -13.67 4.97
C ILE A 274 -22.77 -14.09 5.15
N LYS A 275 -23.58 -13.27 5.83
CA LYS A 275 -25.01 -13.56 6.00
C LYS A 275 -25.78 -13.56 4.68
N LYS A 276 -25.48 -12.59 3.81
CA LYS A 276 -26.07 -12.47 2.47
C LYS A 276 -25.72 -13.70 1.61
N ASP A 277 -24.45 -14.07 1.59
CA ASP A 277 -23.92 -15.17 0.79
C ASP A 277 -24.54 -16.53 1.18
N ARG A 278 -24.90 -16.72 2.46
CA ARG A 278 -25.57 -17.93 2.97
C ARG A 278 -27.06 -18.02 2.62
N ARG A 279 -27.72 -16.89 2.34
CA ARG A 279 -29.17 -16.84 2.07
C ARG A 279 -29.52 -17.04 0.60
N GLN A 280 -28.59 -16.89 -0.26
CA GLN A 280 -28.72 -17.07 -1.71
C GLN A 280 -28.21 -18.44 -2.15
#